data_d13fbbbcad2cc99737fcb85fa19785b9
#
_entry.id   d13fbbbcad2cc99737fcb85fa19785b9
#
_cell.length_a   1.000
_cell.length_b   1.000
_cell.length_c   1.000
_cell.angle_alpha   90.00
_cell.angle_beta   90.00
_cell.angle_gamma   90.00
#
_symmetry.space_group_name_H-M   'P 1'
#
loop_
_entity.id
_entity.type
_entity.pdbx_description
1 polymer ?
#
loop_
_entity_poly.entity_id
_entity_poly.type
_entity_poly.pdbx_seq_one_letter_code
_entity_poly.pdbx_strand_id
1 'polypeptide(L)'
;MFTLHEIYDLAIQIEKNGEGFFREAEKKVSNPSLKALFQWLADQEVRHSEWFIRRKASSLIGSAPFALDEMSGKMLQDILGNQRFSLAEVDVKRIDTTESLLSIALEFEEDTIIFFRMLRSLLEDDESLRGIDEIIEEENRHIQALKNYREEGEQDLTGIKGKPDGGNKR
;
A
#
# COMPACT_ATOMS: atom_id res chain seq x y z
N MET A 1 21.17 7.82 12.74
CA MET A 1 20.32 7.95 13.94
C MET A 1 19.10 8.73 13.48
N PHE A 2 17.91 8.21 13.69
CA PHE A 2 16.66 8.81 13.22
C PHE A 2 15.89 9.39 14.39
N THR A 3 15.10 10.42 14.11
CA THR A 3 14.10 10.95 15.04
C THR A 3 12.73 10.35 14.71
N LEU A 4 11.82 10.30 15.66
CA LEU A 4 10.44 9.85 15.41
C LEU A 4 9.75 10.75 14.36
N HIS A 5 10.07 12.05 14.32
CA HIS A 5 9.55 12.96 13.29
C HIS A 5 10.01 12.58 11.87
N GLU A 6 11.27 12.17 11.70
CA GLU A 6 11.78 11.70 10.40
C GLU A 6 11.09 10.41 9.97
N ILE A 7 10.78 9.52 10.92
CA ILE A 7 10.04 8.29 10.62
C ILE A 7 8.58 8.59 10.26
N TYR A 8 7.93 9.55 10.92
CA TYR A 8 6.62 10.03 10.50
C TYR A 8 6.66 10.69 9.11
N ASP A 9 7.73 11.43 8.77
CA ASP A 9 7.90 11.98 7.42
C ASP A 9 8.00 10.89 6.35
N LEU A 10 8.68 9.78 6.66
CA LEU A 10 8.73 8.61 5.79
C LEU A 10 7.36 7.97 5.63
N ALA A 11 6.61 7.78 6.73
CA ALA A 11 5.24 7.28 6.68
C ALA A 11 4.36 8.16 5.77
N ILE A 12 4.36 9.46 5.99
CA ILE A 12 3.63 10.43 5.16
C ILE A 12 4.02 10.33 3.69
N GLN A 13 5.31 10.15 3.40
CA GLN A 13 5.79 10.03 2.01
C GLN A 13 5.33 8.72 1.38
N ILE A 14 5.35 7.60 2.12
CA ILE A 14 4.85 6.29 1.65
C ILE A 14 3.38 6.42 1.26
N GLU A 15 2.52 6.97 2.13
CA GLU A 15 1.11 7.17 1.87
C GLU A 15 0.85 8.06 0.64
N LYS A 16 1.59 9.17 0.51
CA LYS A 16 1.47 10.05 -0.66
C LYS A 16 1.90 9.38 -1.96
N ASN A 17 2.90 8.51 -1.91
CA ASN A 17 3.33 7.73 -3.07
C ASN A 17 2.24 6.71 -3.45
N GLY A 18 1.62 6.06 -2.46
CA GLY A 18 0.48 5.16 -2.65
C GLY A 18 -0.71 5.88 -3.29
N GLU A 19 -1.13 7.02 -2.73
CA GLU A 19 -2.16 7.86 -3.33
C GLU A 19 -1.85 8.17 -4.81
N GLY A 20 -0.65 8.67 -5.08
CA GLY A 20 -0.23 9.00 -6.43
C GLY A 20 -0.32 7.82 -7.40
N PHE A 21 0.17 6.65 -6.98
CA PHE A 21 0.10 5.42 -7.75
C PHE A 21 -1.35 5.01 -8.03
N PHE A 22 -2.22 4.96 -7.01
CA PHE A 22 -3.61 4.54 -7.17
C PHE A 22 -4.42 5.54 -8.02
N ARG A 23 -4.18 6.86 -7.92
CA ARG A 23 -4.80 7.86 -8.80
C ARG A 23 -4.40 7.69 -10.26
N GLU A 24 -3.14 7.39 -10.56
CA GLU A 24 -2.69 7.13 -11.93
C GLU A 24 -3.19 5.77 -12.45
N ALA A 25 -3.21 4.74 -11.61
CA ALA A 25 -3.77 3.43 -11.95
C ALA A 25 -5.28 3.52 -12.27
N GLU A 26 -6.04 4.28 -11.47
CA GLU A 26 -7.46 4.57 -11.71
C GLU A 26 -7.69 5.14 -13.12
N LYS A 27 -6.87 6.10 -13.54
CA LYS A 27 -6.99 6.74 -14.87
C LYS A 27 -6.68 5.77 -16.01
N LYS A 28 -5.81 4.80 -15.76
CA LYS A 28 -5.32 3.86 -16.77
C LYS A 28 -6.27 2.71 -17.04
N VAL A 29 -7.01 2.27 -16.06
CA VAL A 29 -7.91 1.12 -16.18
C VAL A 29 -9.29 1.53 -16.71
N SER A 30 -9.91 0.66 -17.52
CA SER A 30 -11.25 0.89 -18.08
C SER A 30 -12.35 0.13 -17.34
N ASN A 31 -12.00 -0.95 -16.60
CA ASN A 31 -12.97 -1.73 -15.84
C ASN A 31 -13.53 -0.88 -14.67
N PRO A 32 -14.87 -0.67 -14.59
CA PRO A 32 -15.47 0.19 -13.57
C PRO A 32 -15.22 -0.25 -12.12
N SER A 33 -15.21 -1.57 -11.88
CA SER A 33 -14.98 -2.14 -10.54
C SER A 33 -13.53 -1.91 -10.09
N LEU A 34 -12.56 -2.11 -10.99
CA LEU A 34 -11.15 -1.85 -10.71
C LEU A 34 -10.88 -0.34 -10.52
N LYS A 35 -11.53 0.49 -11.33
CA LYS A 35 -11.47 1.94 -11.18
C LYS A 35 -11.95 2.38 -9.81
N ALA A 36 -13.11 1.85 -9.36
CA ALA A 36 -13.66 2.15 -8.04
C ALA A 36 -12.74 1.64 -6.92
N LEU A 37 -12.11 0.47 -7.09
CA LEU A 37 -11.14 -0.07 -6.14
C LEU A 37 -9.93 0.85 -5.99
N PHE A 38 -9.30 1.27 -7.09
CA PHE A 38 -8.15 2.17 -7.03
C PHE A 38 -8.51 3.55 -6.47
N GLN A 39 -9.68 4.08 -6.81
CA GLN A 39 -10.18 5.32 -6.21
C GLN A 39 -10.33 5.19 -4.70
N TRP A 40 -10.94 4.10 -4.22
CA TRP A 40 -11.12 3.85 -2.80
C TRP A 40 -9.76 3.72 -2.09
N LEU A 41 -8.81 2.96 -2.63
CA LEU A 41 -7.45 2.83 -2.10
C LEU A 41 -6.79 4.22 -1.98
N ALA A 42 -6.79 5.02 -3.04
CA ALA A 42 -6.22 6.36 -3.01
C ALA A 42 -6.84 7.25 -1.91
N ASP A 43 -8.15 7.16 -1.69
CA ASP A 43 -8.84 7.90 -0.63
C ASP A 43 -8.43 7.42 0.78
N GLN A 44 -8.10 6.13 0.95
CA GLN A 44 -7.58 5.59 2.22
C GLN A 44 -6.16 6.14 2.49
N GLU A 45 -5.26 6.13 1.49
CA GLU A 45 -3.89 6.69 1.62
C GLU A 45 -3.91 8.17 2.08
N VAL A 46 -4.85 8.97 1.57
CA VAL A 46 -5.03 10.36 2.03
C VAL A 46 -5.34 10.39 3.53
N ARG A 47 -6.26 9.54 4.01
CA ARG A 47 -6.66 9.50 5.43
C ARG A 47 -5.51 9.07 6.33
N HIS A 48 -4.73 8.08 5.90
CA HIS A 48 -3.54 7.61 6.62
C HIS A 48 -2.48 8.72 6.69
N SER A 49 -2.15 9.36 5.57
CA SER A 49 -1.18 10.47 5.55
C SER A 49 -1.59 11.63 6.47
N GLU A 50 -2.89 11.98 6.51
CA GLU A 50 -3.42 13.00 7.43
C GLU A 50 -3.30 12.59 8.90
N TRP A 51 -3.50 11.31 9.20
CA TRP A 51 -3.32 10.80 10.55
C TRP A 51 -1.84 10.95 10.99
N PHE A 52 -0.89 10.54 10.15
CA PHE A 52 0.54 10.71 10.45
C PHE A 52 0.95 12.17 10.61
N ILE A 53 0.41 13.08 9.79
CA ILE A 53 0.65 14.53 9.90
C ILE A 53 0.17 15.03 11.27
N ARG A 54 -1.02 14.65 11.71
CA ARG A 54 -1.57 15.04 13.03
C ARG A 54 -0.73 14.47 14.17
N ARG A 55 -0.33 13.19 14.08
CA ARG A 55 0.50 12.54 15.11
C ARG A 55 1.86 13.18 15.21
N LYS A 56 2.52 13.46 14.08
CA LYS A 56 3.78 14.18 14.05
C LYS A 56 3.67 15.55 14.75
N ALA A 57 2.62 16.32 14.45
CA ALA A 57 2.40 17.63 15.03
C ALA A 57 2.13 17.60 16.55
N SER A 58 1.51 16.55 17.07
CA SER A 58 1.22 16.37 18.50
C SER A 58 2.33 15.70 19.29
N SER A 59 3.34 15.11 18.65
CA SER A 59 4.44 14.41 19.30
C SER A 59 5.43 15.39 19.94
N LEU A 60 5.48 15.41 21.27
CA LEU A 60 6.43 16.21 22.04
C LEU A 60 7.85 15.60 22.07
N ILE A 61 7.97 14.31 21.81
CA ILE A 61 9.22 13.51 21.94
C ILE A 61 9.93 13.37 20.57
N GLY A 62 9.29 13.82 19.49
CA GLY A 62 9.71 13.50 18.13
C GLY A 62 11.02 14.13 17.63
N SER A 63 11.59 15.08 18.35
CA SER A 63 12.81 15.79 17.95
C SER A 63 14.11 15.20 18.51
N ALA A 64 14.04 14.33 19.53
CA ALA A 64 15.23 13.68 20.09
C ALA A 64 15.63 12.48 19.23
N PRO A 65 16.91 12.36 18.82
CA PRO A 65 17.41 11.18 18.14
C PRO A 65 17.36 9.97 19.08
N PHE A 66 16.88 8.83 18.58
CA PHE A 66 16.95 7.57 19.29
C PHE A 66 17.74 6.52 18.50
N ALA A 67 18.36 5.59 19.20
CA ALA A 67 19.05 4.48 18.58
C ALA A 67 18.00 3.40 18.25
N LEU A 68 17.79 3.15 16.95
CA LEU A 68 17.12 1.94 16.51
C LEU A 68 17.96 0.72 16.94
N ASP A 69 17.31 -0.36 17.33
CA ASP A 69 18.00 -1.64 17.42
C ASP A 69 18.59 -2.01 16.03
N GLU A 70 19.56 -2.92 16.03
CA GLU A 70 20.28 -3.28 14.80
C GLU A 70 19.33 -3.80 13.71
N MET A 71 18.27 -4.51 14.10
CA MET A 71 17.29 -5.08 13.17
C MET A 71 16.39 -4.01 12.56
N SER A 72 15.86 -3.09 13.38
CA SER A 72 15.04 -1.98 12.91
C SER A 72 15.85 -0.99 12.06
N GLY A 73 17.09 -0.70 12.45
CA GLY A 73 17.99 0.15 11.68
C GLY A 73 18.35 -0.45 10.32
N LYS A 74 18.59 -1.76 10.24
CA LYS A 74 18.84 -2.47 8.99
C LYS A 74 17.58 -2.49 8.12
N MET A 75 16.41 -2.81 8.69
CA MET A 75 15.14 -2.80 7.99
C MET A 75 14.87 -1.41 7.38
N LEU A 76 15.08 -0.33 8.15
CA LEU A 76 14.89 1.03 7.64
C LEU A 76 15.86 1.36 6.50
N GLN A 77 17.13 0.91 6.59
CA GLN A 77 18.10 1.05 5.50
C GLN A 77 17.72 0.24 4.28
N ASP A 78 17.22 -0.98 4.46
CA ASP A 78 16.75 -1.85 3.36
C ASP A 78 15.50 -1.25 2.68
N ILE A 79 14.59 -0.67 3.47
CA ILE A 79 13.41 0.05 2.99
C ILE A 79 13.83 1.30 2.18
N LEU A 80 14.72 2.11 2.70
CA LEU A 80 15.21 3.32 2.03
C LEU A 80 16.11 3.00 0.83
N GLY A 81 16.84 1.87 0.87
CA GLY A 81 17.75 1.42 -0.19
C GLY A 81 17.07 0.61 -1.29
N ASN A 82 15.95 -0.03 -1.00
CA ASN A 82 15.14 -0.71 -2.00
C ASN A 82 14.14 0.30 -2.58
N GLN A 83 14.39 0.72 -3.82
CA GLN A 83 13.52 1.63 -4.58
C GLN A 83 12.06 1.15 -4.73
N ARG A 84 11.72 -0.06 -4.27
CA ARG A 84 10.37 -0.63 -4.30
C ARG A 84 9.38 0.07 -3.35
N PHE A 85 9.86 0.63 -2.23
CA PHE A 85 9.06 1.52 -1.37
C PHE A 85 8.76 2.87 -2.01
N SER A 86 9.51 3.22 -3.03
CA SER A 86 9.30 4.45 -3.75
C SER A 86 8.47 4.17 -5.00
N LEU A 87 7.15 4.03 -4.84
CA LEU A 87 6.24 4.13 -5.98
C LEU A 87 6.42 5.44 -6.76
N ALA A 88 7.15 6.41 -6.21
CA ALA A 88 7.50 7.66 -6.87
C ALA A 88 8.27 7.46 -8.18
N GLU A 89 9.01 6.34 -8.33
CA GLU A 89 9.75 6.00 -9.55
C GLU A 89 8.96 5.08 -10.49
N VAL A 90 7.79 4.59 -10.06
CA VAL A 90 6.95 3.72 -10.88
C VAL A 90 6.20 4.57 -11.92
N ASP A 91 6.63 4.49 -13.16
CA ASP A 91 5.88 5.07 -14.27
C ASP A 91 4.69 4.18 -14.64
N VAL A 92 3.54 4.45 -14.01
CA VAL A 92 2.29 3.72 -14.25
C VAL A 92 1.93 3.66 -15.74
N LYS A 93 2.33 4.67 -16.53
CA LYS A 93 2.06 4.70 -17.96
C LYS A 93 2.77 3.59 -18.73
N ARG A 94 3.88 3.08 -18.22
CA ARG A 94 4.67 1.98 -18.81
C ARG A 94 4.23 0.59 -18.38
N ILE A 95 3.26 0.48 -17.47
CA ILE A 95 2.75 -0.81 -17.03
C ILE A 95 1.69 -1.27 -18.02
N ASP A 96 1.94 -2.35 -18.74
CA ASP A 96 1.10 -2.76 -19.87
C ASP A 96 -0.10 -3.63 -19.51
N THR A 97 -0.11 -4.23 -18.32
CA THR A 97 -1.15 -5.18 -17.92
C THR A 97 -1.78 -4.82 -16.57
N THR A 98 -3.06 -5.14 -16.43
CA THR A 98 -3.79 -5.05 -15.15
C THR A 98 -3.14 -5.92 -14.07
N GLU A 99 -2.67 -7.12 -14.43
CA GLU A 99 -1.99 -8.02 -13.50
C GLU A 99 -0.71 -7.39 -12.93
N SER A 100 0.08 -6.72 -13.77
CA SER A 100 1.28 -6.00 -13.30
C SER A 100 0.92 -4.84 -12.36
N LEU A 101 -0.17 -4.11 -12.64
CA LEU A 101 -0.66 -3.05 -11.74
C LEU A 101 -1.07 -3.63 -10.37
N LEU A 102 -1.81 -4.74 -10.37
CA LEU A 102 -2.25 -5.40 -9.14
C LEU A 102 -1.07 -5.98 -8.34
N SER A 103 -0.08 -6.57 -9.03
CA SER A 103 1.12 -7.12 -8.39
C SER A 103 1.94 -6.02 -7.71
N ILE A 104 2.15 -4.89 -8.38
CA ILE A 104 2.87 -3.74 -7.80
C ILE A 104 2.09 -3.17 -6.61
N ALA A 105 0.77 -3.04 -6.72
CA ALA A 105 -0.08 -2.59 -5.62
C ALA A 105 0.04 -3.51 -4.40
N LEU A 106 -0.04 -4.83 -4.60
CA LEU A 106 0.09 -5.81 -3.52
C LEU A 106 1.46 -5.77 -2.83
N GLU A 107 2.55 -5.72 -3.62
CA GLU A 107 3.90 -5.59 -3.05
C GLU A 107 4.03 -4.31 -2.22
N PHE A 108 3.48 -3.19 -2.70
CA PHE A 108 3.50 -1.92 -1.99
C PHE A 108 2.77 -2.01 -0.64
N GLU A 109 1.55 -2.55 -0.62
CA GLU A 109 0.75 -2.69 0.60
C GLU A 109 1.42 -3.64 1.62
N GLU A 110 2.00 -4.76 1.15
CA GLU A 110 2.72 -5.71 2.01
C GLU A 110 3.96 -5.07 2.64
N ASP A 111 4.72 -4.30 1.86
CA ASP A 111 5.89 -3.56 2.34
C ASP A 111 5.49 -2.45 3.32
N THR A 112 4.40 -1.74 3.05
CA THR A 112 3.85 -0.69 3.92
C THR A 112 3.49 -1.24 5.30
N ILE A 113 2.86 -2.40 5.38
CA ILE A 113 2.57 -3.09 6.65
C ILE A 113 3.87 -3.40 7.42
N ILE A 114 4.92 -3.87 6.75
CA ILE A 114 6.21 -4.16 7.40
C ILE A 114 6.78 -2.87 8.01
N PHE A 115 6.74 -1.77 7.28
CA PHE A 115 7.20 -0.47 7.78
C PHE A 115 6.37 0.01 8.97
N PHE A 116 5.04 -0.09 8.92
CA PHE A 116 4.18 0.35 10.01
C PHE A 116 4.32 -0.50 11.26
N ARG A 117 4.59 -1.80 11.14
CA ARG A 117 4.93 -2.66 12.28
C ARG A 117 6.25 -2.24 12.94
N MET A 118 7.24 -1.85 12.14
CA MET A 118 8.46 -1.26 12.68
C MET A 118 8.17 0.06 13.40
N LEU A 119 7.45 1.00 12.77
CA LEU A 119 7.04 2.26 13.39
C LEU A 119 6.29 2.02 14.70
N ARG A 120 5.35 1.07 14.71
CA ARG A 120 4.61 0.68 15.92
C ARG A 120 5.53 0.31 17.08
N SER A 121 6.63 -0.39 16.81
CA SER A 121 7.59 -0.81 17.86
C SER A 121 8.34 0.36 18.50
N LEU A 122 8.27 1.55 17.92
CA LEU A 122 8.93 2.78 18.39
C LEU A 122 7.96 3.71 19.15
N LEU A 123 6.67 3.39 19.15
CA LEU A 123 5.64 4.18 19.80
C LEU A 123 5.43 3.69 21.24
N GLU A 124 5.22 4.64 22.16
CA GLU A 124 5.06 4.36 23.58
C GLU A 124 3.67 4.75 24.12
N ASP A 125 3.02 5.73 23.48
CA ASP A 125 1.72 6.21 23.93
C ASP A 125 0.56 5.39 23.37
N ASP A 126 -0.43 5.11 24.21
CA ASP A 126 -1.59 4.26 23.88
C ASP A 126 -2.42 4.78 22.70
N GLU A 127 -2.48 6.11 22.49
CA GLU A 127 -3.26 6.70 21.41
C GLU A 127 -2.58 6.43 20.05
N SER A 128 -1.25 6.62 19.98
CA SER A 128 -0.46 6.32 18.80
C SER A 128 -0.46 4.81 18.49
N LEU A 129 -0.34 3.97 19.53
CA LEU A 129 -0.37 2.51 19.37
C LEU A 129 -1.72 2.04 18.81
N ARG A 130 -2.85 2.53 19.35
CA ARG A 130 -4.17 2.19 18.79
C ARG A 130 -4.33 2.66 17.35
N GLY A 131 -3.94 3.90 17.05
CA GLY A 131 -4.10 4.45 15.71
C GLY A 131 -3.26 3.73 14.65
N ILE A 132 -2.01 3.37 14.97
CA ILE A 132 -1.19 2.60 14.02
C ILE A 132 -1.70 1.17 13.86
N ASP A 133 -2.24 0.54 14.90
CA ASP A 133 -2.87 -0.77 14.81
C ASP A 133 -4.11 -0.74 13.89
N GLU A 134 -4.95 0.30 13.99
CA GLU A 134 -6.08 0.51 13.09
C GLU A 134 -5.64 0.67 11.63
N ILE A 135 -4.59 1.46 11.37
CA ILE A 135 -4.03 1.63 10.02
C ILE A 135 -3.50 0.29 9.48
N ILE A 136 -2.74 -0.46 10.26
CA ILE A 136 -2.23 -1.79 9.85
C ILE A 136 -3.39 -2.74 9.49
N GLU A 137 -4.50 -2.69 10.22
CA GLU A 137 -5.70 -3.47 9.87
C GLU A 137 -6.36 -2.98 8.59
N GLU A 138 -6.34 -1.67 8.33
CA GLU A 138 -6.85 -1.09 7.07
C GLU A 138 -5.99 -1.52 5.89
N GLU A 139 -4.65 -1.52 6.00
CA GLU A 139 -3.74 -2.04 4.97
C GLU A 139 -3.95 -3.54 4.67
N ASN A 140 -4.22 -4.34 5.70
CA ASN A 140 -4.58 -5.74 5.48
C ASN A 140 -5.89 -5.88 4.69
N ARG A 141 -6.87 -4.97 4.89
CA ARG A 141 -8.10 -4.94 4.08
C ARG A 141 -7.83 -4.51 2.64
N HIS A 142 -6.89 -3.59 2.41
CA HIS A 142 -6.44 -3.20 1.05
C HIS A 142 -5.88 -4.41 0.31
N ILE A 143 -4.96 -5.15 0.93
CA ILE A 143 -4.39 -6.38 0.37
C ILE A 143 -5.49 -7.39 0.04
N GLN A 144 -6.44 -7.59 0.96
CA GLN A 144 -7.53 -8.53 0.72
C GLN A 144 -8.43 -8.11 -0.44
N ALA A 145 -8.74 -6.82 -0.56
CA ALA A 145 -9.53 -6.30 -1.66
C ALA A 145 -8.84 -6.47 -3.02
N LEU A 146 -7.53 -6.21 -3.09
CA LEU A 146 -6.71 -6.42 -4.29
C LEU A 146 -6.66 -7.91 -4.67
N LYS A 147 -6.46 -8.82 -3.70
CA LYS A 147 -6.43 -10.28 -3.93
C LYS A 147 -7.78 -10.79 -4.43
N ASN A 148 -8.87 -10.38 -3.79
CA ASN A 148 -10.23 -10.78 -4.20
C ASN A 148 -10.51 -10.34 -5.64
N TYR A 149 -10.19 -9.08 -5.98
CA TYR A 149 -10.37 -8.60 -7.34
C TYR A 149 -9.58 -9.43 -8.37
N ARG A 150 -8.34 -9.77 -8.06
CA ARG A 150 -7.50 -10.60 -8.93
C ARG A 150 -8.09 -12.00 -9.15
N GLU A 151 -8.54 -12.65 -8.07
CA GLU A 151 -9.14 -14.00 -8.13
C GLU A 151 -10.47 -14.03 -8.90
N GLU A 152 -11.33 -13.02 -8.71
CA GLU A 152 -12.59 -12.87 -9.46
C GLU A 152 -12.34 -12.67 -10.96
N GLY A 153 -11.34 -11.84 -11.31
CA GLY A 153 -10.93 -11.61 -12.71
C GLY A 153 -10.40 -12.87 -13.39
N GLU A 154 -9.69 -13.74 -12.70
CA GLU A 154 -9.23 -15.04 -13.22
C GLU A 154 -10.40 -16.01 -13.49
N GLN A 155 -11.43 -16.00 -12.64
CA GLN A 155 -12.62 -16.85 -12.82
C GLN A 155 -13.42 -16.46 -14.06
N ASP A 156 -13.57 -15.17 -14.34
CA ASP A 156 -14.26 -14.69 -15.54
C ASP A 156 -13.53 -15.10 -16.84
N LEU A 157 -12.20 -15.14 -16.83
CA LEU A 157 -11.40 -15.59 -17.98
C LEU A 157 -11.44 -17.12 -18.17
N THR A 158 -11.62 -17.90 -17.10
CA THR A 158 -11.72 -19.38 -17.18
C THR A 158 -13.13 -19.83 -17.56
N GLY A 159 -14.16 -19.06 -17.24
CA GLY A 159 -15.56 -19.34 -17.60
C GLY A 159 -15.85 -19.25 -19.11
N ILE A 160 -14.99 -18.63 -19.90
CA ILE A 160 -15.14 -18.49 -21.37
C ILE A 160 -14.57 -19.70 -22.14
N LYS A 161 -13.79 -20.58 -21.51
CA LYS A 161 -13.27 -21.83 -22.11
C LYS A 161 -14.17 -23.04 -21.81
N GLY A 162 -15.32 -23.17 -22.49
CA GLY A 162 -16.03 -24.41 -22.35
C GLY A 162 -17.46 -24.45 -22.87
N LYS A 163 -17.70 -24.16 -24.15
CA LYS A 163 -18.75 -24.81 -24.90
C LYS A 163 -18.13 -25.49 -26.13
N PRO A 164 -17.96 -26.82 -26.13
CA PRO A 164 -17.75 -27.53 -27.38
C PRO A 164 -19.06 -27.45 -28.15
N ASP A 165 -18.95 -26.89 -29.34
CA ASP A 165 -20.00 -26.89 -30.35
C ASP A 165 -20.48 -28.32 -30.59
N GLY A 166 -21.70 -28.61 -30.14
CA GLY A 166 -22.35 -29.87 -30.36
C GLY A 166 -22.75 -30.01 -31.82
N GLY A 167 -21.85 -30.53 -32.62
CA GLY A 167 -22.15 -30.91 -33.99
C GLY A 167 -23.31 -31.88 -34.04
N ASN A 168 -24.47 -31.46 -34.55
CA ASN A 168 -25.52 -32.34 -34.98
C ASN A 168 -25.37 -32.55 -36.48
N LYS A 169 -24.80 -33.72 -36.82
CA LYS A 169 -24.95 -34.27 -38.16
C LYS A 169 -26.30 -34.96 -38.28
N ARG A 170 -27.12 -34.48 -39.16
CA ARG A 170 -27.99 -35.29 -40.02
C ARG A 170 -28.16 -34.64 -41.38
#